data_c6a425780ab8f97788f939033bdf0d89
#
_entry.id   c6a425780ab8f97788f939033bdf0d89
#
_cell.length_a   1.000
_cell.length_b   1.000
_cell.length_c   1.000
_cell.angle_alpha   90.00
_cell.angle_beta   90.00
_cell.angle_gamma   90.00
#
_symmetry.space_group_name_H-M   'P 1'
#
loop_
_entity.id
_entity.type
_entity.pdbx_description
1 polymer ?
#
loop_
_entity_poly.entity_id
_entity_poly.type
_entity_poly.pdbx_seq_one_letter_code
_entity_poly.pdbx_strand_id
1 'polypeptide(L)'
;MVSANSGYLPSYGADPQMEQVTRLVREKFEAPDAAVYLVGTGTAANALALSTLSQPWETVFCSPVSHIHEDECNAPEFYMGGGKLTLVGDIDKITPEALIKSIEGEENRGVHGPQRGPISITQITEKGHSYSVAEVQAISNVAKTYGLALHMDLSLIHI
;
A
#
# COMPACT_ATOMS: atom_id res chain seq x y z
N MET A 1 -9.81 -18.99 20.03
CA MET A 1 -10.82 -17.95 19.75
C MET A 1 -11.98 -17.97 20.74
N VAL A 2 -12.59 -19.11 21.06
CA VAL A 2 -13.73 -19.18 22.01
C VAL A 2 -13.38 -18.66 23.41
N SER A 3 -12.18 -18.97 23.93
CA SER A 3 -11.71 -18.53 25.25
C SER A 3 -11.43 -17.02 25.32
N ALA A 4 -11.10 -16.39 24.21
CA ALA A 4 -10.85 -14.94 24.14
C ALA A 4 -12.16 -14.13 24.09
N ASN A 5 -13.29 -14.78 23.80
CA ASN A 5 -14.61 -14.15 23.70
C ASN A 5 -15.46 -14.39 24.96
N SER A 6 -14.84 -14.65 26.10
CA SER A 6 -15.51 -14.86 27.39
C SER A 6 -15.43 -13.59 28.25
N GLY A 7 -16.59 -12.99 28.55
CA GLY A 7 -16.68 -11.84 29.45
C GLY A 7 -16.73 -10.48 28.71
N TYR A 8 -16.72 -9.41 29.49
CA TYR A 8 -16.73 -8.04 29.00
C TYR A 8 -15.32 -7.62 28.53
N LEU A 9 -15.24 -7.07 27.33
CA LEU A 9 -14.02 -6.46 26.81
C LEU A 9 -14.25 -4.96 26.53
N PRO A 10 -13.26 -4.11 26.79
CA PRO A 10 -13.33 -2.69 26.42
C PRO A 10 -13.51 -2.52 24.90
N SER A 11 -14.26 -1.47 24.52
CA SER A 11 -14.50 -1.12 23.11
C SER A 11 -13.35 -0.35 22.49
N TYR A 12 -13.43 -0.14 21.18
CA TYR A 12 -12.53 0.73 20.40
C TYR A 12 -11.05 0.30 20.41
N GLY A 13 -10.80 -1.00 20.43
CA GLY A 13 -9.43 -1.52 20.38
C GLY A 13 -8.65 -1.37 21.71
N ALA A 14 -9.33 -1.07 22.81
CA ALA A 14 -8.72 -0.99 24.14
C ALA A 14 -8.67 -2.35 24.88
N ASP A 15 -8.85 -3.44 24.15
CA ASP A 15 -8.79 -4.79 24.71
C ASP A 15 -7.37 -5.37 24.68
N PRO A 16 -7.08 -6.34 25.58
CA PRO A 16 -5.73 -6.93 25.68
C PRO A 16 -5.27 -7.66 24.40
N GLN A 17 -6.19 -8.16 23.58
CA GLN A 17 -5.84 -8.84 22.34
C GLN A 17 -5.31 -7.83 21.30
N MET A 18 -5.94 -6.67 21.18
CA MET A 18 -5.46 -5.61 20.29
C MET A 18 -4.11 -5.05 20.74
N GLU A 19 -3.90 -4.89 22.03
CA GLU A 19 -2.58 -4.51 22.57
C GLU A 19 -1.51 -5.54 22.21
N GLN A 20 -1.81 -6.84 22.36
CA GLN A 20 -0.89 -7.91 21.98
C GLN A 20 -0.60 -7.92 20.47
N VAL A 21 -1.62 -7.76 19.62
CA VAL A 21 -1.45 -7.69 18.16
C VAL A 21 -0.56 -6.52 17.79
N THR A 22 -0.83 -5.34 18.33
CA THR A 22 -0.02 -4.14 18.09
C THR A 22 1.44 -4.36 18.46
N ARG A 23 1.72 -4.94 19.62
CA ARG A 23 3.07 -5.27 20.06
C ARG A 23 3.76 -6.24 19.12
N LEU A 24 3.08 -7.33 18.72
CA LEU A 24 3.65 -8.34 17.82
C LEU A 24 3.94 -7.77 16.43
N VAL A 25 3.07 -6.95 15.87
CA VAL A 25 3.29 -6.28 14.58
C VAL A 25 4.53 -5.37 14.67
N ARG A 26 4.59 -4.52 15.68
CA ARG A 26 5.73 -3.62 15.89
C ARG A 26 7.06 -4.37 16.05
N GLU A 27 7.05 -5.48 16.77
CA GLU A 27 8.23 -6.34 16.94
C GLU A 27 8.63 -7.00 15.62
N LYS A 28 7.68 -7.60 14.89
CA LYS A 28 7.94 -8.31 13.64
C LYS A 28 8.45 -7.42 12.51
N PHE A 29 7.95 -6.20 12.45
CA PHE A 29 8.34 -5.22 11.42
C PHE A 29 9.43 -4.25 11.88
N GLU A 30 9.98 -4.44 13.10
CA GLU A 30 11.00 -3.55 13.69
C GLU A 30 10.57 -2.07 13.65
N ALA A 31 9.27 -1.82 13.85
CA ALA A 31 8.63 -0.53 13.73
C ALA A 31 7.91 -0.14 15.05
N PRO A 32 8.65 0.30 16.08
CA PRO A 32 8.10 0.52 17.44
C PRO A 32 6.97 1.55 17.49
N ASP A 33 6.97 2.50 16.57
CA ASP A 33 5.98 3.59 16.52
C ASP A 33 4.85 3.35 15.51
N ALA A 34 4.80 2.16 14.86
CA ALA A 34 3.78 1.87 13.86
C ALA A 34 2.37 1.91 14.47
N ALA A 35 1.45 2.59 13.79
CA ALA A 35 0.01 2.48 14.06
C ALA A 35 -0.50 1.16 13.46
N VAL A 36 -1.32 0.43 14.21
CA VAL A 36 -1.86 -0.88 13.79
C VAL A 36 -3.37 -0.83 13.82
N TYR A 37 -4.00 -1.13 12.69
CA TYR A 37 -5.44 -1.14 12.52
C TYR A 37 -5.88 -2.50 11.95
N LEU A 38 -6.94 -3.09 12.51
CA LEU A 38 -7.55 -4.28 11.98
C LEU A 38 -8.74 -3.90 11.09
N VAL A 39 -8.78 -4.48 9.91
CA VAL A 39 -9.85 -4.27 8.92
C VAL A 39 -10.41 -5.62 8.44
N GLY A 40 -11.58 -5.60 7.82
CA GLY A 40 -12.29 -6.83 7.46
C GLY A 40 -11.74 -7.56 6.23
N THR A 41 -11.07 -6.83 5.32
CA THR A 41 -10.58 -7.38 4.04
C THR A 41 -9.27 -6.68 3.61
N GLY A 42 -8.52 -7.33 2.69
CA GLY A 42 -7.35 -6.73 2.04
C GLY A 42 -7.70 -5.47 1.24
N THR A 43 -8.82 -5.50 0.50
CA THR A 43 -9.34 -4.33 -0.21
C THR A 43 -9.58 -3.13 0.72
N ALA A 44 -10.16 -3.37 1.90
CA ALA A 44 -10.33 -2.30 2.89
C ALA A 44 -8.97 -1.79 3.42
N ALA A 45 -7.99 -2.68 3.60
CA ALA A 45 -6.64 -2.29 4.00
C ALA A 45 -5.98 -1.39 2.95
N ASN A 46 -5.98 -1.81 1.68
CA ASN A 46 -5.40 -1.06 0.57
C ASN A 46 -6.08 0.29 0.37
N ALA A 47 -7.43 0.30 0.30
CA ALA A 47 -8.20 1.52 0.09
C ALA A 47 -7.96 2.54 1.21
N LEU A 48 -7.98 2.12 2.47
CA LEU A 48 -7.74 3.01 3.62
C LEU A 48 -6.28 3.46 3.69
N ALA A 49 -5.31 2.57 3.48
CA ALA A 49 -3.91 2.94 3.49
C ALA A 49 -3.61 3.98 2.40
N LEU A 50 -4.02 3.74 1.16
CA LEU A 50 -3.80 4.65 0.05
C LEU A 50 -4.53 5.99 0.24
N SER A 51 -5.75 5.99 0.81
CA SER A 51 -6.47 7.23 1.11
C SER A 51 -5.77 8.10 2.17
N THR A 52 -4.97 7.52 3.05
CA THR A 52 -4.16 8.28 4.03
C THR A 52 -2.85 8.79 3.45
N LEU A 53 -2.38 8.21 2.36
CA LEU A 53 -1.09 8.53 1.72
C LEU A 53 -1.24 9.45 0.51
N SER A 54 -2.45 9.67 0.01
CA SER A 54 -2.73 10.41 -1.24
C SER A 54 -3.69 11.55 -1.02
N GLN A 55 -3.58 12.57 -1.88
CA GLN A 55 -4.60 13.60 -2.06
C GLN A 55 -5.48 13.27 -3.28
N PRO A 56 -6.71 13.80 -3.36
CA PRO A 56 -7.63 13.53 -4.48
C PRO A 56 -7.10 13.87 -5.88
N TRP A 57 -6.12 14.75 -5.96
CA TRP A 57 -5.47 15.20 -7.21
C TRP A 57 -4.15 14.48 -7.50
N GLU A 58 -3.77 13.51 -6.68
CA GLU A 58 -2.56 12.72 -6.85
C GLU A 58 -2.83 11.40 -7.57
N THR A 59 -1.75 10.75 -8.01
CA THR A 59 -1.80 9.41 -8.59
C THR A 59 -0.96 8.44 -7.79
N VAL A 60 -1.43 7.21 -7.68
CA VAL A 60 -0.65 6.08 -7.14
C VAL A 60 0.06 5.38 -8.29
N PHE A 61 1.37 5.18 -8.15
CA PHE A 61 2.16 4.43 -9.12
C PHE A 61 2.11 2.94 -8.76
N CYS A 62 1.56 2.11 -9.65
CA CYS A 62 1.43 0.67 -9.41
C CYS A 62 1.68 -0.14 -10.69
N SER A 63 1.86 -1.46 -10.56
CA SER A 63 1.96 -2.33 -11.73
C SER A 63 0.60 -2.44 -12.45
N PRO A 64 0.58 -2.72 -13.78
CA PRO A 64 -0.67 -2.84 -14.53
C PRO A 64 -1.52 -4.06 -14.13
N VAL A 65 -0.96 -5.00 -13.41
CA VAL A 65 -1.67 -6.20 -12.92
C VAL A 65 -1.78 -6.21 -11.39
N SER A 66 -1.54 -5.06 -10.74
CA SER A 66 -1.68 -4.96 -9.30
C SER A 66 -3.13 -5.17 -8.86
N HIS A 67 -3.32 -5.80 -7.72
CA HIS A 67 -4.63 -6.08 -7.14
C HIS A 67 -5.49 -4.80 -7.02
N ILE A 68 -4.89 -3.70 -6.60
CA ILE A 68 -5.55 -2.39 -6.48
C ILE A 68 -6.07 -1.86 -7.83
N HIS A 69 -5.50 -2.30 -8.96
CA HIS A 69 -5.94 -1.88 -10.29
C HIS A 69 -6.99 -2.83 -10.89
N GLU A 70 -6.78 -4.14 -10.79
CA GLU A 70 -7.61 -5.12 -11.50
C GLU A 70 -8.76 -5.68 -10.66
N ASP A 71 -8.57 -5.88 -9.34
CA ASP A 71 -9.44 -6.75 -8.55
C ASP A 71 -10.17 -6.04 -7.38
N GLU A 72 -10.05 -4.71 -7.23
CA GLU A 72 -10.68 -3.97 -6.14
C GLU A 72 -11.81 -3.03 -6.57
N CYS A 73 -12.29 -3.15 -7.80
CA CYS A 73 -13.48 -2.45 -8.31
C CYS A 73 -13.45 -0.92 -8.05
N ASN A 74 -12.32 -0.27 -8.30
CA ASN A 74 -12.07 1.16 -8.07
C ASN A 74 -12.19 1.60 -6.58
N ALA A 75 -12.09 0.68 -5.62
CA ALA A 75 -12.17 1.04 -4.21
C ALA A 75 -11.06 2.01 -3.79
N PRO A 76 -9.78 1.82 -4.17
CA PRO A 76 -8.74 2.79 -3.87
C PRO A 76 -9.05 4.18 -4.42
N GLU A 77 -9.42 4.28 -5.69
CA GLU A 77 -9.74 5.57 -6.34
C GLU A 77 -10.92 6.26 -5.67
N PHE A 78 -11.95 5.49 -5.29
CA PHE A 78 -13.12 6.03 -4.59
C PHE A 78 -12.73 6.61 -3.23
N TYR A 79 -11.98 5.86 -2.42
CA TYR A 79 -11.60 6.30 -1.08
C TYR A 79 -10.50 7.37 -1.07
N MET A 80 -9.69 7.46 -2.12
CA MET A 80 -8.78 8.60 -2.35
C MET A 80 -9.50 9.87 -2.82
N GLY A 81 -10.84 9.83 -2.98
CA GLY A 81 -11.60 11.00 -3.42
C GLY A 81 -11.48 11.30 -4.91
N GLY A 82 -11.14 10.31 -5.73
CA GLY A 82 -10.96 10.43 -7.18
C GLY A 82 -9.51 10.46 -7.64
N GLY A 83 -8.57 10.12 -6.78
CA GLY A 83 -7.17 9.90 -7.15
C GLY A 83 -7.05 8.85 -8.26
N LYS A 84 -6.00 8.95 -9.08
CA LYS A 84 -5.78 8.03 -10.19
C LYS A 84 -4.77 6.95 -9.84
N LEU A 85 -4.72 5.91 -10.70
CA LEU A 85 -3.61 4.97 -10.75
C LEU A 85 -2.80 5.23 -12.03
N THR A 86 -1.49 5.39 -11.90
CA THR A 86 -0.55 5.46 -13.02
C THR A 86 0.18 4.14 -13.11
N LEU A 87 -0.04 3.43 -14.22
CA LEU A 87 0.52 2.10 -14.43
C LEU A 87 2.00 2.20 -14.83
N VAL A 88 2.85 1.45 -14.13
CA VAL A 88 4.30 1.48 -14.27
C VAL A 88 4.80 0.21 -14.92
N GLY A 89 5.43 0.35 -16.08
CA GLY A 89 5.89 -0.80 -16.87
C GLY A 89 4.75 -1.57 -17.51
N ASP A 90 5.03 -2.81 -17.88
CA ASP A 90 4.11 -3.72 -18.58
C ASP A 90 4.07 -5.13 -17.97
N ILE A 91 4.71 -5.31 -16.83
CA ILE A 91 4.80 -6.55 -16.08
C ILE A 91 4.37 -6.35 -14.62
N ASP A 92 4.32 -7.43 -13.87
CA ASP A 92 3.86 -7.44 -12.48
C ASP A 92 4.86 -6.87 -11.45
N LYS A 93 6.16 -6.78 -11.82
CA LYS A 93 7.19 -6.16 -10.98
C LYS A 93 7.57 -4.78 -11.50
N ILE A 94 7.48 -3.78 -10.65
CA ILE A 94 7.99 -2.44 -10.96
C ILE A 94 9.50 -2.44 -10.87
N THR A 95 10.18 -1.89 -11.90
CA THR A 95 11.61 -1.62 -11.83
C THR A 95 11.90 -0.15 -11.51
N PRO A 96 13.05 0.18 -10.89
CA PRO A 96 13.42 1.57 -10.62
C PRO A 96 13.39 2.46 -11.85
N GLU A 97 13.86 1.96 -13.01
CA GLU A 97 13.92 2.70 -14.26
C GLU A 97 12.53 3.02 -14.80
N ALA A 98 11.62 2.03 -14.81
CA ALA A 98 10.23 2.23 -15.24
C ALA A 98 9.50 3.19 -14.29
N LEU A 99 9.76 3.08 -12.98
CA LEU A 99 9.17 3.95 -11.97
C LEU A 99 9.62 5.40 -12.15
N ILE A 100 10.92 5.66 -12.28
CA ILE A 100 11.47 7.00 -12.52
C ILE A 100 10.84 7.61 -13.78
N LYS A 101 10.80 6.86 -14.88
CA LYS A 101 10.18 7.30 -16.13
C LYS A 101 8.72 7.71 -15.95
N SER A 102 7.95 6.95 -15.17
CA SER A 102 6.54 7.27 -14.91
C SER A 102 6.38 8.50 -14.02
N ILE A 103 7.18 8.61 -12.95
CA ILE A 103 7.20 9.76 -12.04
C ILE A 103 7.53 11.06 -12.79
N GLU A 104 8.57 11.04 -13.63
CA GLU A 104 8.97 12.21 -14.41
C GLU A 104 7.98 12.53 -15.53
N GLY A 105 7.27 11.53 -16.04
CA GLY A 105 6.21 11.69 -17.03
C GLY A 105 5.03 12.52 -16.53
N GLU A 106 4.69 12.42 -15.27
CA GLU A 106 3.59 13.20 -14.69
C GLU A 106 3.93 14.68 -14.51
N GLU A 107 5.20 15.04 -14.32
CA GLU A 107 5.63 16.46 -14.29
C GLU A 107 5.37 17.24 -15.57
N ASN A 108 5.40 16.57 -16.71
CA ASN A 108 5.29 17.23 -18.02
C ASN A 108 3.92 17.84 -18.28
N ARG A 109 2.93 17.56 -17.43
CA ARG A 109 1.53 18.03 -17.58
C ARG A 109 1.20 19.19 -16.65
N GLY A 110 2.05 19.54 -15.71
CA GLY A 110 1.83 20.58 -14.72
C GLY A 110 0.48 20.38 -14.00
N VAL A 111 -0.28 21.44 -13.82
CA VAL A 111 -1.60 21.41 -13.14
C VAL A 111 -2.69 20.67 -13.90
N HIS A 112 -2.47 20.31 -15.16
CA HIS A 112 -3.41 19.56 -15.97
C HIS A 112 -3.32 18.05 -15.83
N GLY A 113 -2.26 17.56 -15.20
CA GLY A 113 -2.07 16.15 -14.87
C GLY A 113 -2.24 15.89 -13.37
N PRO A 114 -2.39 14.61 -12.97
CA PRO A 114 -2.35 14.27 -11.56
C PRO A 114 -0.98 14.64 -10.97
N GLN A 115 -0.98 15.01 -9.71
CA GLN A 115 0.27 15.22 -8.97
C GLN A 115 0.84 13.87 -8.53
N ARG A 116 2.12 13.84 -8.23
CA ARG A 116 2.82 12.64 -7.76
C ARG A 116 2.32 12.23 -6.38
N GLY A 117 1.87 11.02 -6.24
CA GLY A 117 1.46 10.40 -4.99
C GLY A 117 2.30 9.16 -4.67
N PRO A 118 1.81 8.26 -3.82
CA PRO A 118 2.55 7.11 -3.34
C PRO A 118 2.84 6.08 -4.43
N ILE A 119 3.84 5.25 -4.16
CA ILE A 119 4.16 4.04 -4.93
C ILE A 119 3.52 2.86 -4.21
N SER A 120 2.87 1.96 -4.96
CA SER A 120 2.30 0.72 -4.43
C SER A 120 2.92 -0.49 -5.11
N ILE A 121 3.45 -1.42 -4.32
CA ILE A 121 3.97 -2.71 -4.77
C ILE A 121 3.26 -3.84 -4.04
N THR A 122 3.14 -5.01 -4.68
CA THR A 122 2.53 -6.21 -4.11
C THR A 122 3.59 -7.28 -3.87
N GLN A 123 3.62 -7.86 -2.69
CA GLN A 123 4.53 -8.94 -2.31
C GLN A 123 3.71 -10.08 -1.68
N ILE A 124 3.62 -11.22 -2.30
CA ILE A 124 4.09 -11.66 -3.62
C ILE A 124 3.20 -11.05 -4.70
N THR A 125 3.74 -10.86 -5.92
CA THR A 125 2.95 -10.29 -7.03
C THR A 125 1.82 -11.22 -7.47
N GLU A 126 0.86 -10.70 -8.19
CA GLU A 126 -0.31 -11.43 -8.72
C GLU A 126 0.07 -12.58 -9.67
N LYS A 127 1.28 -12.55 -10.21
CA LYS A 127 1.84 -13.62 -11.06
C LYS A 127 2.79 -14.57 -10.31
N GLY A 128 2.89 -14.43 -8.98
CA GLY A 128 3.68 -15.31 -8.12
C GLY A 128 5.18 -14.96 -8.06
N HIS A 129 5.60 -13.82 -8.58
CA HIS A 129 6.97 -13.35 -8.42
C HIS A 129 7.17 -12.62 -7.09
N SER A 130 8.37 -12.67 -6.55
CA SER A 130 8.74 -11.92 -5.35
C SER A 130 9.77 -10.84 -5.65
N TYR A 131 9.67 -9.74 -4.93
CA TYR A 131 10.76 -8.77 -4.84
C TYR A 131 11.80 -9.27 -3.85
N SER A 132 13.05 -9.26 -4.24
CA SER A 132 14.17 -9.40 -3.31
C SER A 132 14.29 -8.16 -2.42
N VAL A 133 14.97 -8.29 -1.30
CA VAL A 133 15.26 -7.14 -0.41
C VAL A 133 16.00 -6.02 -1.17
N ALA A 134 16.93 -6.37 -2.07
CA ALA A 134 17.65 -5.40 -2.88
C ALA A 134 16.73 -4.63 -3.86
N GLU A 135 15.76 -5.31 -4.46
CA GLU A 135 14.77 -4.67 -5.35
C GLU A 135 13.83 -3.74 -4.57
N VAL A 136 13.33 -4.18 -3.42
CA VAL A 136 12.51 -3.32 -2.54
C VAL A 136 13.31 -2.09 -2.10
N GLN A 137 14.58 -2.28 -1.73
CA GLN A 137 15.46 -1.17 -1.34
C GLN A 137 15.69 -0.19 -2.49
N ALA A 138 15.85 -0.68 -3.72
CA ALA A 138 16.00 0.16 -4.90
C ALA A 138 14.75 1.02 -5.15
N ILE A 139 13.55 0.43 -5.09
CA ILE A 139 12.27 1.15 -5.18
C ILE A 139 12.12 2.17 -4.03
N SER A 140 12.46 1.77 -2.81
CA SER A 140 12.43 2.65 -1.64
C SER A 140 13.37 3.87 -1.80
N ASN A 141 14.54 3.67 -2.42
CA ASN A 141 15.46 4.77 -2.70
C ASN A 141 14.87 5.74 -3.74
N VAL A 142 14.20 5.25 -4.77
CA VAL A 142 13.45 6.11 -5.71
C VAL A 142 12.36 6.88 -4.96
N ALA A 143 11.53 6.21 -4.16
CA ALA A 143 10.50 6.87 -3.36
C ALA A 143 11.07 8.02 -2.52
N LYS A 144 12.16 7.78 -1.79
CA LYS A 144 12.86 8.79 -0.98
C LYS A 144 13.39 9.95 -1.81
N THR A 145 13.96 9.67 -2.99
CA THR A 145 14.51 10.70 -3.88
C THR A 145 13.43 11.68 -4.33
N TYR A 146 12.23 11.20 -4.59
CA TYR A 146 11.09 12.02 -5.02
C TYR A 146 10.16 12.46 -3.87
N GLY A 147 10.48 12.10 -2.62
CA GLY A 147 9.67 12.44 -1.45
C GLY A 147 8.30 11.76 -1.40
N LEU A 148 8.20 10.57 -2.01
CA LEU A 148 6.95 9.80 -2.10
C LEU A 148 6.87 8.71 -1.02
N ALA A 149 5.66 8.42 -0.57
CA ALA A 149 5.40 7.27 0.30
C ALA A 149 5.49 5.95 -0.49
N LEU A 150 5.85 4.87 0.20
CA LEU A 150 5.84 3.51 -0.35
C LEU A 150 4.81 2.67 0.40
N HIS A 151 3.81 2.21 -0.30
CA HIS A 151 2.82 1.23 0.15
C HIS A 151 3.23 -0.16 -0.31
N MET A 152 3.03 -1.17 0.56
CA MET A 152 3.27 -2.57 0.21
C MET A 152 2.05 -3.40 0.59
N ASP A 153 1.41 -3.98 -0.39
CA ASP A 153 0.36 -4.98 -0.20
C ASP A 153 0.99 -6.35 0.06
N LEU A 154 0.68 -6.94 1.21
CA LEU A 154 1.14 -8.26 1.63
C LEU A 154 -0.01 -9.28 1.68
N SER A 155 -1.19 -8.95 1.16
CA SER A 155 -2.40 -9.78 1.28
C SER A 155 -2.30 -11.11 0.54
N LEU A 156 -1.54 -11.17 -0.57
CA LEU A 156 -1.41 -12.37 -1.39
C LEU A 156 -0.48 -13.46 -0.80
N ILE A 157 0.22 -13.17 0.28
CA ILE A 157 1.10 -14.18 0.93
C ILE A 157 0.32 -15.40 1.45
N HIS A 158 -0.97 -15.27 1.67
CA HIS A 158 -1.82 -16.31 2.26
C HIS A 158 -2.76 -17.02 1.25
N ILE A 159 -2.64 -16.69 -0.01
CA ILE A 159 -3.37 -17.33 -1.10
C ILE A 159 -2.42 -18.28 -1.85
#